data_c8077827b5df0f97a3fae15f7cd01af0
#
_entry.id   c8077827b5df0f97a3fae15f7cd01af0
#
_cell.length_a   1.000
_cell.length_b   1.000
_cell.length_c   1.000
_cell.angle_alpha   90.00
_cell.angle_beta   90.00
_cell.angle_gamma   90.00
#
_symmetry.space_group_name_H-M   'P 1'
#
loop_
_entity.id
_entity.type
_entity.pdbx_description
1 polymer ?
#
loop_
_entity_poly.entity_id
_entity_poly.type
_entity_poly.pdbx_seq_one_letter_code
_entity_poly.pdbx_strand_id
1 'polypeptide(L)'
;DFYLNKVFEDLKKMNLWDDTAIIISADHGENQGELNVWGDHQTADHITNRVPLIIRWPGITDTNKGSTVENKFYNLDLTSTISQITSSSQPDRWDGINFTENLTNSKSSNGRDYLVISHGAWSCQRSVRWDKWLLIRTYDTGLKDFPKYMLFDIEKDPHELNNLADQHKDLVAHGMYLIDEWIEENMYEADRGDPLQGVIREGGPHHANIYSKVWNTYVERLEKTDRKKHADNLRKYKGKPFSK
;
A
#
# COMPACT_ATOMS: atom_id res chain seq x y z
N ASP A 1 15.42 17.29 3.62
CA ASP A 1 15.23 18.76 3.65
C ASP A 1 16.42 19.53 3.12
N PHE A 2 17.64 19.32 3.64
CA PHE A 2 18.81 20.13 3.27
C PHE A 2 19.09 20.14 1.75
N TYR A 3 19.07 18.99 1.11
CA TYR A 3 19.34 18.89 -0.34
C TYR A 3 18.17 19.39 -1.19
N LEU A 4 16.93 19.17 -0.74
CA LEU A 4 15.74 19.75 -1.39
C LEU A 4 15.79 21.27 -1.37
N ASN A 5 16.18 21.87 -0.23
CA ASN A 5 16.34 23.32 -0.14
C ASN A 5 17.39 23.84 -1.14
N LYS A 6 18.49 23.13 -1.35
CA LYS A 6 19.49 23.52 -2.39
C LYS A 6 18.88 23.54 -3.78
N VAL A 7 18.09 22.53 -4.14
CA VAL A 7 17.38 22.49 -5.43
C VAL A 7 16.46 23.69 -5.57
N PHE A 8 15.71 24.03 -4.52
CA PHE A 8 14.80 25.19 -4.54
C PHE A 8 15.55 26.52 -4.70
N GLU A 9 16.67 26.69 -3.99
CA GLU A 9 17.50 27.88 -4.12
C GLU A 9 18.13 28.00 -5.52
N ASP A 10 18.51 26.87 -6.11
CA ASP A 10 19.08 26.90 -7.49
C ASP A 10 18.00 27.23 -8.52
N LEU A 11 16.77 26.69 -8.40
CA LEU A 11 15.64 27.09 -9.23
C LEU A 11 15.36 28.61 -9.14
N LYS A 12 15.43 29.20 -7.94
CA LYS A 12 15.28 30.64 -7.72
C LYS A 12 16.38 31.43 -8.39
N LYS A 13 17.65 31.05 -8.22
CA LYS A 13 18.80 31.70 -8.86
C LYS A 13 18.75 31.68 -10.38
N MET A 14 18.15 30.60 -10.93
CA MET A 14 18.00 30.44 -12.38
C MET A 14 16.72 31.13 -12.91
N ASN A 15 15.95 31.80 -12.07
CA ASN A 15 14.65 32.41 -12.39
C ASN A 15 13.62 31.39 -12.97
N LEU A 16 13.71 30.09 -12.54
CA LEU A 16 12.81 29.03 -12.96
C LEU A 16 11.74 28.71 -11.90
N TRP A 17 11.87 29.27 -10.70
CA TRP A 17 10.98 28.94 -9.58
C TRP A 17 9.51 29.14 -9.90
N ASP A 18 9.13 30.25 -10.53
CA ASP A 18 7.72 30.58 -10.76
C ASP A 18 7.10 29.81 -11.93
N ASP A 19 7.92 29.21 -12.79
CA ASP A 19 7.47 28.43 -13.96
C ASP A 19 7.64 26.90 -13.77
N THR A 20 8.13 26.46 -12.60
CA THR A 20 8.39 25.03 -12.35
C THR A 20 7.36 24.43 -11.40
N ALA A 21 6.65 23.41 -11.87
CA ALA A 21 5.87 22.54 -11.00
C ALA A 21 6.81 21.63 -10.19
N ILE A 22 6.56 21.48 -8.91
CA ILE A 22 7.33 20.64 -7.99
C ILE A 22 6.40 19.61 -7.36
N ILE A 23 6.73 18.35 -7.52
CA ILE A 23 6.01 17.21 -6.91
C ILE A 23 7.03 16.43 -6.10
N ILE A 24 6.75 16.26 -4.80
CA ILE A 24 7.56 15.45 -3.89
C ILE A 24 6.70 14.26 -3.46
N SER A 25 7.16 13.07 -3.76
CA SER A 25 6.52 11.81 -3.38
C SER A 25 7.57 10.73 -3.13
N ALA A 26 7.11 9.53 -2.82
CA ALA A 26 7.94 8.33 -2.72
C ALA A 26 7.24 7.15 -3.42
N ASP A 27 7.99 6.11 -3.74
CA ASP A 27 7.48 4.85 -4.29
C ASP A 27 6.80 4.00 -3.21
N HIS A 28 7.38 3.92 -2.02
CA HIS A 28 6.86 3.24 -0.84
C HIS A 28 7.40 3.87 0.46
N GLY A 29 6.82 3.51 1.57
CA GLY A 29 7.36 3.75 2.91
C GLY A 29 8.27 2.61 3.37
N GLU A 30 8.69 2.64 4.64
CA GLU A 30 9.64 1.67 5.21
C GLU A 30 9.28 1.39 6.66
N ASN A 31 9.09 0.11 7.01
CA ASN A 31 8.90 -0.29 8.39
C ASN A 31 10.21 -0.15 9.19
N GLN A 32 10.12 0.36 10.40
CA GLN A 32 11.23 0.49 11.34
C GLN A 32 10.99 -0.29 12.63
N GLY A 33 10.23 -1.37 12.54
CA GLY A 33 9.84 -2.26 13.65
C GLY A 33 8.36 -2.64 13.62
N GLU A 34 7.54 -1.90 12.91
CA GLU A 34 6.10 -2.20 12.75
C GLU A 34 5.92 -3.60 12.15
N LEU A 35 4.95 -4.33 12.65
CA LEU A 35 4.66 -5.72 12.27
C LEU A 35 5.91 -6.64 12.33
N ASN A 36 6.90 -6.29 13.17
CA ASN A 36 8.18 -6.99 13.28
C ASN A 36 8.94 -7.06 11.93
N VAL A 37 8.83 -5.99 11.13
CA VAL A 37 9.60 -5.76 9.90
C VAL A 37 10.56 -4.60 10.14
N TRP A 38 11.85 -4.77 9.81
CA TRP A 38 12.92 -3.82 10.10
C TRP A 38 13.67 -3.44 8.84
N GLY A 39 13.59 -2.15 8.45
CA GLY A 39 14.30 -1.62 7.29
C GLY A 39 13.86 -2.32 6.00
N ASP A 40 12.55 -2.51 5.82
CA ASP A 40 11.97 -3.20 4.66
C ASP A 40 10.46 -2.85 4.51
N HIS A 41 9.86 -3.25 3.39
CA HIS A 41 8.48 -3.00 3.00
C HIS A 41 7.77 -4.32 2.63
N GLN A 42 7.67 -5.24 3.58
CA GLN A 42 7.27 -6.65 3.37
C GLN A 42 5.76 -6.90 3.50
N THR A 43 4.97 -5.89 3.80
CA THR A 43 3.57 -6.02 4.21
C THR A 43 2.66 -4.99 3.55
N ALA A 44 1.35 -5.27 3.51
CA ALA A 44 0.35 -4.34 2.99
C ALA A 44 -0.16 -3.38 4.08
N ASP A 45 0.72 -2.92 4.97
CA ASP A 45 0.45 -2.04 6.10
C ASP A 45 0.41 -0.56 5.70
N HIS A 46 -0.02 0.29 6.64
CA HIS A 46 -0.14 1.73 6.40
C HIS A 46 1.24 2.41 6.24
N ILE A 47 2.22 2.03 7.08
CA ILE A 47 3.56 2.64 7.08
C ILE A 47 4.25 2.42 5.73
N THR A 48 4.15 1.21 5.18
CA THR A 48 4.74 0.85 3.88
C THR A 48 4.03 1.53 2.71
N ASN A 49 2.72 1.73 2.81
CA ASN A 49 1.91 2.13 1.66
C ASN A 49 1.47 3.60 1.69
N ARG A 50 1.61 4.29 2.82
CA ARG A 50 1.37 5.74 2.89
C ARG A 50 2.65 6.48 2.56
N VAL A 51 2.67 7.11 1.39
CA VAL A 51 3.78 7.94 0.94
C VAL A 51 3.45 9.43 1.07
N PRO A 52 4.45 10.32 1.24
CA PRO A 52 4.22 11.75 1.17
C PRO A 52 3.77 12.13 -0.24
N LEU A 53 2.91 13.15 -0.34
CA LEU A 53 2.59 13.80 -1.59
C LEU A 53 2.49 15.30 -1.34
N ILE A 54 3.45 16.07 -1.84
CA ILE A 54 3.48 17.52 -1.75
C ILE A 54 3.53 18.06 -3.19
N ILE A 55 2.60 18.94 -3.52
CA ILE A 55 2.48 19.50 -4.86
C ILE A 55 2.52 21.02 -4.78
N ARG A 56 3.45 21.61 -5.52
CA ARG A 56 3.47 23.02 -5.90
C ARG A 56 3.33 23.09 -7.41
N TRP A 57 2.28 23.70 -7.89
CA TRP A 57 2.04 23.90 -9.32
C TRP A 57 1.60 25.33 -9.56
N PRO A 58 2.51 26.18 -10.11
CA PRO A 58 2.20 27.59 -10.40
C PRO A 58 0.93 27.73 -11.24
N GLY A 59 0.08 28.68 -10.85
CA GLY A 59 -1.21 28.89 -11.50
C GLY A 59 -2.35 27.94 -11.06
N ILE A 60 -2.03 26.82 -10.41
CA ILE A 60 -3.04 25.85 -9.94
C ILE A 60 -3.13 25.84 -8.41
N THR A 61 -2.00 25.63 -7.72
CA THR A 61 -1.98 25.55 -6.26
C THR A 61 -1.92 26.91 -5.56
N ASP A 62 -1.92 28.01 -6.30
CA ASP A 62 -1.66 29.34 -5.77
C ASP A 62 -2.74 29.82 -4.78
N THR A 63 -3.99 29.43 -5.00
CA THR A 63 -5.13 29.78 -4.15
C THR A 63 -5.25 28.91 -2.89
N ASN A 64 -4.50 27.81 -2.84
CA ASN A 64 -4.63 26.76 -1.80
C ASN A 64 -3.28 26.45 -1.11
N LYS A 65 -2.35 27.41 -1.11
CA LYS A 65 -1.01 27.27 -0.55
C LYS A 65 -1.05 26.91 0.93
N GLY A 66 -0.25 25.93 1.34
CA GLY A 66 -0.11 25.50 2.73
C GLY A 66 -1.30 24.72 3.29
N SER A 67 -2.27 24.36 2.45
CA SER A 67 -3.40 23.53 2.87
C SER A 67 -3.05 22.03 2.79
N THR A 68 -3.83 21.24 3.56
CA THR A 68 -3.77 19.78 3.54
C THR A 68 -5.06 19.24 2.91
N VAL A 69 -4.93 18.21 2.11
CA VAL A 69 -6.03 17.43 1.53
C VAL A 69 -6.08 16.08 2.23
N GLU A 70 -7.21 15.77 2.85
CA GLU A 70 -7.39 14.55 3.66
C GLU A 70 -7.99 13.38 2.86
N ASN A 71 -8.36 13.62 1.61
CA ASN A 71 -8.93 12.60 0.74
C ASN A 71 -7.91 11.50 0.41
N LYS A 72 -8.41 10.32 0.09
CA LYS A 72 -7.60 9.14 -0.23
C LYS A 72 -7.36 9.05 -1.74
N PHE A 73 -6.09 8.87 -2.12
CA PHE A 73 -5.65 8.72 -3.49
C PHE A 73 -4.61 7.62 -3.63
N TYR A 74 -4.55 6.97 -4.78
CA TYR A 74 -3.43 6.14 -5.19
C TYR A 74 -2.36 6.96 -5.93
N ASN A 75 -1.14 6.48 -6.00
CA ASN A 75 -0.09 7.09 -6.84
C ASN A 75 -0.47 7.18 -8.32
N LEU A 76 -1.29 6.25 -8.82
CA LEU A 76 -1.79 6.28 -10.20
C LEU A 76 -2.74 7.47 -10.45
N ASP A 77 -3.40 8.00 -9.42
CA ASP A 77 -4.25 9.18 -9.51
C ASP A 77 -3.42 10.45 -9.78
N LEU A 78 -2.16 10.49 -9.32
CA LEU A 78 -1.23 11.57 -9.64
C LEU A 78 -0.93 11.63 -11.13
N THR A 79 -0.73 10.48 -11.79
CA THR A 79 -0.49 10.43 -13.24
C THR A 79 -1.69 10.97 -14.03
N SER A 80 -2.92 10.58 -13.64
CA SER A 80 -4.16 11.08 -14.23
C SER A 80 -4.31 12.59 -14.02
N THR A 81 -3.96 13.09 -12.84
CA THR A 81 -3.99 14.52 -12.52
C THR A 81 -2.99 15.31 -13.36
N ILE A 82 -1.74 14.83 -13.49
CA ILE A 82 -0.72 15.46 -14.34
C ILE A 82 -1.20 15.50 -15.80
N SER A 83 -1.74 14.38 -16.32
CA SER A 83 -2.26 14.30 -17.69
C SER A 83 -3.34 15.35 -17.92
N GLN A 84 -4.28 15.49 -17.00
CA GLN A 84 -5.34 16.49 -17.07
C GLN A 84 -4.81 17.93 -17.08
N ILE A 85 -3.88 18.25 -16.16
CA ILE A 85 -3.30 19.60 -16.03
C ILE A 85 -2.52 19.99 -17.29
N THR A 86 -1.79 19.04 -17.88
CA THR A 86 -0.99 19.27 -19.08
C THR A 86 -1.80 19.14 -20.38
N SER A 87 -3.11 18.98 -20.28
CA SER A 87 -4.01 18.78 -21.44
C SER A 87 -3.60 17.60 -22.31
N SER A 88 -2.99 16.58 -21.72
CA SER A 88 -2.65 15.34 -22.40
C SER A 88 -3.85 14.40 -22.44
N SER A 89 -3.96 13.58 -23.47
CA SER A 89 -5.01 12.56 -23.54
C SER A 89 -4.75 11.45 -22.52
N GLN A 90 -5.75 11.11 -21.73
CA GLN A 90 -5.70 9.95 -20.84
C GLN A 90 -6.27 8.73 -21.57
N PRO A 91 -5.57 7.60 -21.63
CA PRO A 91 -6.13 6.38 -22.18
C PRO A 91 -7.34 5.89 -21.37
N ASP A 92 -8.39 5.41 -22.08
CA ASP A 92 -9.66 4.97 -21.45
C ASP A 92 -9.48 3.87 -20.39
N ARG A 93 -8.42 3.08 -20.49
CA ARG A 93 -8.09 1.96 -19.58
C ARG A 93 -7.27 2.35 -18.33
N TRP A 94 -7.10 3.65 -18.08
CA TRP A 94 -6.43 4.09 -16.86
C TRP A 94 -7.42 4.15 -15.69
N ASP A 95 -7.06 3.52 -14.56
CA ASP A 95 -7.89 3.47 -13.36
C ASP A 95 -7.71 4.69 -12.43
N GLY A 96 -6.78 5.59 -12.77
CA GLY A 96 -6.49 6.80 -12.01
C GLY A 96 -7.59 7.84 -12.12
N ILE A 97 -8.00 8.39 -10.98
CA ILE A 97 -8.90 9.54 -10.93
C ILE A 97 -8.09 10.85 -10.91
N ASN A 98 -8.63 11.88 -11.54
CA ASN A 98 -8.05 13.22 -11.52
C ASN A 98 -8.47 13.96 -10.24
N PHE A 99 -7.51 14.49 -9.47
CA PHE A 99 -7.74 15.29 -8.27
C PHE A 99 -7.32 16.77 -8.39
N THR A 100 -7.32 17.33 -9.61
CA THR A 100 -6.99 18.75 -9.84
C THR A 100 -7.88 19.69 -8.99
N GLU A 101 -9.14 19.34 -8.78
CA GLU A 101 -10.05 20.12 -7.94
C GLU A 101 -9.53 20.25 -6.50
N ASN A 102 -8.96 19.18 -5.92
CA ASN A 102 -8.40 19.21 -4.57
C ASN A 102 -7.15 20.10 -4.47
N LEU A 103 -6.43 20.31 -5.56
CA LEU A 103 -5.29 21.23 -5.60
C LEU A 103 -5.71 22.70 -5.51
N THR A 104 -6.91 23.03 -5.98
CA THR A 104 -7.47 24.38 -5.95
C THR A 104 -8.39 24.59 -4.74
N ASN A 105 -8.98 23.53 -4.21
CA ASN A 105 -9.91 23.53 -3.08
C ASN A 105 -9.67 22.29 -2.20
N SER A 106 -8.94 22.44 -1.10
CA SER A 106 -8.63 21.33 -0.17
C SER A 106 -9.85 20.71 0.51
N LYS A 107 -11.02 21.35 0.42
CA LYS A 107 -12.29 20.85 0.96
C LYS A 107 -13.14 20.13 -0.08
N SER A 108 -12.64 19.94 -1.30
CA SER A 108 -13.33 19.13 -2.30
C SER A 108 -13.59 17.73 -1.76
N SER A 109 -14.77 17.18 -2.05
CA SER A 109 -15.12 15.79 -1.71
C SER A 109 -14.56 14.77 -2.71
N ASN A 110 -13.90 15.23 -3.77
CA ASN A 110 -13.32 14.35 -4.77
C ASN A 110 -12.20 13.49 -4.15
N GLY A 111 -12.32 12.18 -4.23
CA GLY A 111 -11.41 11.20 -3.65
C GLY A 111 -12.06 9.83 -3.61
N ARG A 112 -11.35 8.87 -3.03
CA ARG A 112 -11.85 7.50 -2.87
C ARG A 112 -12.37 7.28 -1.46
N ASP A 113 -13.48 6.57 -1.31
CA ASP A 113 -14.03 6.21 -0.01
C ASP A 113 -13.08 5.24 0.72
N TYR A 114 -12.49 4.32 -0.03
CA TYR A 114 -11.51 3.36 0.47
C TYR A 114 -10.39 3.10 -0.54
N LEU A 115 -9.27 2.54 -0.05
CA LEU A 115 -8.14 2.09 -0.86
C LEU A 115 -7.86 0.63 -0.57
N VAL A 116 -7.66 -0.18 -1.62
CA VAL A 116 -7.21 -1.57 -1.50
C VAL A 116 -5.77 -1.68 -2.01
N ILE A 117 -4.93 -2.34 -1.23
CA ILE A 117 -3.52 -2.53 -1.54
C ILE A 117 -3.20 -4.01 -1.54
N SER A 118 -2.43 -4.47 -2.51
CA SER A 118 -1.99 -5.85 -2.63
C SER A 118 -0.48 -5.95 -2.50
N HIS A 119 -0.01 -6.93 -1.73
CA HIS A 119 1.40 -7.28 -1.60
C HIS A 119 1.59 -8.76 -1.93
N GLY A 120 2.59 -9.09 -2.76
CA GLY A 120 2.85 -10.45 -3.23
C GLY A 120 4.33 -10.84 -3.26
N ALA A 121 5.23 -9.96 -2.82
CA ALA A 121 6.68 -10.19 -2.93
C ALA A 121 7.27 -10.95 -1.73
N TRP A 122 6.95 -10.56 -0.51
CA TRP A 122 7.43 -11.16 0.74
C TRP A 122 6.35 -11.89 1.52
N SER A 123 5.13 -11.40 1.45
CA SER A 123 3.91 -12.04 1.94
C SER A 123 2.82 -11.90 0.88
N CYS A 124 1.80 -12.73 0.89
CA CYS A 124 0.60 -12.49 0.09
C CYS A 124 -0.46 -11.89 0.99
N GLN A 125 -0.63 -10.59 0.88
CA GLN A 125 -1.58 -9.82 1.68
C GLN A 125 -2.41 -8.90 0.80
N ARG A 126 -3.61 -8.60 1.26
CA ARG A 126 -4.43 -7.51 0.76
C ARG A 126 -4.94 -6.72 1.94
N SER A 127 -4.80 -5.42 1.88
CA SER A 127 -5.36 -4.53 2.88
C SER A 127 -6.40 -3.61 2.28
N VAL A 128 -7.30 -3.11 3.13
CA VAL A 128 -8.23 -2.04 2.80
C VAL A 128 -8.17 -0.97 3.87
N ARG A 129 -8.07 0.29 3.41
CA ARG A 129 -8.06 1.50 4.22
C ARG A 129 -9.35 2.27 3.98
N TRP A 130 -10.19 2.41 5.01
CA TRP A 130 -11.39 3.24 5.00
C TRP A 130 -11.49 4.04 6.30
N ASP A 131 -12.09 5.18 6.30
CA ASP A 131 -12.13 6.09 7.45
C ASP A 131 -10.79 6.10 8.21
N LYS A 132 -10.79 5.71 9.48
CA LYS A 132 -9.61 5.52 10.33
C LYS A 132 -9.14 4.05 10.43
N TRP A 133 -9.78 3.13 9.73
CA TRP A 133 -9.53 1.70 9.85
C TRP A 133 -8.62 1.19 8.74
N LEU A 134 -7.75 0.28 9.11
CA LEU A 134 -6.96 -0.55 8.20
C LEU A 134 -7.21 -2.01 8.54
N LEU A 135 -7.73 -2.78 7.60
CA LEU A 135 -7.77 -4.23 7.68
C LEU A 135 -6.72 -4.83 6.76
N ILE A 136 -5.88 -5.71 7.28
CA ILE A 136 -4.94 -6.52 6.51
C ILE A 136 -5.41 -7.97 6.51
N ARG A 137 -5.68 -8.53 5.34
CA ARG A 137 -5.95 -9.94 5.11
C ARG A 137 -4.68 -10.64 4.65
N THR A 138 -4.16 -11.58 5.44
CA THR A 138 -3.02 -12.43 5.07
C THR A 138 -3.51 -13.72 4.42
N TYR A 139 -3.08 -13.98 3.20
CA TYR A 139 -3.32 -15.22 2.44
C TYR A 139 -2.14 -16.17 2.55
N ASP A 140 -0.91 -15.65 2.47
CA ASP A 140 0.33 -16.37 2.73
C ASP A 140 1.28 -15.46 3.54
N THR A 141 1.78 -15.99 4.65
CA THR A 141 2.60 -15.22 5.60
C THR A 141 4.03 -14.99 5.14
N GLY A 142 4.47 -15.61 4.05
CA GLY A 142 5.86 -15.61 3.67
C GLY A 142 6.75 -16.30 4.72
N LEU A 143 7.74 -15.58 5.20
CA LEU A 143 8.64 -16.04 6.28
C LEU A 143 8.25 -15.49 7.66
N LYS A 144 7.08 -14.85 7.78
CA LYS A 144 6.57 -14.26 9.01
C LYS A 144 5.45 -15.09 9.63
N ASP A 145 5.10 -14.81 10.87
CA ASP A 145 3.98 -15.45 11.57
C ASP A 145 2.83 -14.43 11.72
N PHE A 146 2.26 -14.02 10.59
CA PHE A 146 1.15 -13.09 10.58
C PHE A 146 -0.17 -13.80 10.83
N PRO A 147 -1.08 -13.24 11.64
CA PRO A 147 -2.44 -13.75 11.77
C PRO A 147 -3.22 -13.55 10.46
N LYS A 148 -4.31 -14.30 10.34
CA LYS A 148 -5.20 -14.24 9.17
C LYS A 148 -5.77 -12.85 8.93
N TYR A 149 -6.14 -12.16 10.00
CA TYR A 149 -6.66 -10.80 9.98
C TYR A 149 -5.90 -9.93 10.97
N MET A 150 -5.57 -8.73 10.56
CA MET A 150 -5.07 -7.67 11.42
C MET A 150 -5.90 -6.41 11.16
N LEU A 151 -6.50 -5.85 12.21
CA LEU A 151 -7.32 -4.64 12.14
C LEU A 151 -6.73 -3.57 13.05
N PHE A 152 -6.55 -2.37 12.53
CA PHE A 152 -5.94 -1.26 13.25
C PHE A 152 -6.78 0.01 13.14
N ASP A 153 -6.88 0.79 14.23
CA ASP A 153 -7.33 2.18 14.26
C ASP A 153 -6.09 3.07 14.06
N ILE A 154 -5.77 3.42 12.84
CA ILE A 154 -4.51 4.12 12.52
C ILE A 154 -4.43 5.57 12.98
N GLU A 155 -5.53 6.16 13.45
CA GLU A 155 -5.51 7.47 14.12
C GLU A 155 -5.02 7.35 15.56
N LYS A 156 -5.39 6.26 16.26
CA LYS A 156 -5.00 6.00 17.65
C LYS A 156 -3.72 5.16 17.74
N ASP A 157 -3.48 4.33 16.76
CA ASP A 157 -2.38 3.38 16.69
C ASP A 157 -1.68 3.47 15.31
N PRO A 158 -1.01 4.59 15.02
CA PRO A 158 -0.36 4.83 13.72
C PRO A 158 0.81 3.87 13.44
N HIS A 159 1.30 3.14 14.45
CA HIS A 159 2.37 2.15 14.35
C HIS A 159 1.84 0.70 14.31
N GLU A 160 0.53 0.49 14.24
CA GLU A 160 -0.10 -0.83 14.06
C GLU A 160 0.35 -1.88 15.11
N LEU A 161 0.44 -1.46 16.38
CA LEU A 161 0.92 -2.30 17.49
C LEU A 161 -0.17 -3.20 18.08
N ASN A 162 -1.44 -2.79 17.96
CA ASN A 162 -2.56 -3.41 18.64
C ASN A 162 -3.57 -3.97 17.62
N ASN A 163 -3.47 -5.26 17.33
CA ASN A 163 -4.44 -5.92 16.45
C ASN A 163 -5.81 -6.04 17.12
N LEU A 164 -6.81 -5.36 16.60
CA LEU A 164 -8.19 -5.31 17.10
C LEU A 164 -9.13 -6.30 16.41
N ALA A 165 -8.66 -7.17 15.52
CA ALA A 165 -9.50 -8.04 14.68
C ALA A 165 -10.40 -8.99 15.49
N ASP A 166 -9.95 -9.49 16.63
CA ASP A 166 -10.76 -10.38 17.48
C ASP A 166 -11.85 -9.63 18.25
N GLN A 167 -11.64 -8.33 18.51
CA GLN A 167 -12.54 -7.47 19.28
C GLN A 167 -13.64 -6.85 18.39
N HIS A 168 -13.37 -6.66 17.09
CA HIS A 168 -14.24 -5.97 16.14
C HIS A 168 -14.48 -6.82 14.88
N LYS A 169 -15.15 -7.95 15.05
CA LYS A 169 -15.44 -8.88 13.94
C LYS A 169 -16.38 -8.30 12.90
N ASP A 170 -17.22 -7.37 13.26
CA ASP A 170 -18.08 -6.58 12.38
C ASP A 170 -17.26 -5.70 11.43
N LEU A 171 -16.25 -5.00 11.94
CA LEU A 171 -15.34 -4.21 11.12
C LEU A 171 -14.45 -5.08 10.23
N VAL A 172 -14.03 -6.25 10.71
CA VAL A 172 -13.32 -7.23 9.86
C VAL A 172 -14.23 -7.69 8.72
N ALA A 173 -15.50 -7.98 8.99
CA ALA A 173 -16.46 -8.38 7.96
C ALA A 173 -16.71 -7.26 6.94
N HIS A 174 -16.83 -6.00 7.40
CA HIS A 174 -16.98 -4.85 6.54
C HIS A 174 -15.75 -4.63 5.65
N GLY A 175 -14.55 -4.65 6.21
CA GLY A 175 -13.33 -4.52 5.42
C GLY A 175 -13.13 -5.66 4.41
N MET A 176 -13.54 -6.89 4.74
CA MET A 176 -13.55 -8.01 3.79
C MET A 176 -14.54 -7.80 2.66
N TYR A 177 -15.72 -7.25 2.95
CA TYR A 177 -16.70 -6.86 1.94
C TYR A 177 -16.12 -5.82 0.96
N LEU A 178 -15.45 -4.77 1.46
CA LEU A 178 -14.79 -3.77 0.60
C LEU A 178 -13.69 -4.36 -0.28
N ILE A 179 -12.92 -5.32 0.24
CA ILE A 179 -11.90 -6.04 -0.54
C ILE A 179 -12.57 -6.86 -1.65
N ASP A 180 -13.68 -7.52 -1.35
CA ASP A 180 -14.39 -8.38 -2.28
C ASP A 180 -15.06 -7.57 -3.40
N GLU A 181 -15.72 -6.46 -3.07
CA GLU A 181 -16.22 -5.50 -4.06
C GLU A 181 -15.10 -4.99 -4.99
N TRP A 182 -13.98 -4.57 -4.43
CA TRP A 182 -12.85 -4.10 -5.22
C TRP A 182 -12.32 -5.20 -6.15
N ILE A 183 -12.27 -6.45 -5.70
CA ILE A 183 -11.86 -7.59 -6.54
C ILE A 183 -12.86 -7.78 -7.67
N GLU A 184 -14.17 -7.76 -7.38
CA GLU A 184 -15.21 -7.93 -8.37
C GLU A 184 -15.14 -6.83 -9.44
N GLU A 185 -15.07 -5.57 -9.05
CA GLU A 185 -14.95 -4.43 -9.95
C GLU A 185 -13.73 -4.52 -10.88
N ASN A 186 -12.57 -4.93 -10.35
CA ASN A 186 -11.33 -4.98 -11.13
C ASN A 186 -11.14 -6.27 -11.93
N MET A 187 -11.86 -7.35 -11.57
CA MET A 187 -11.70 -8.66 -12.20
C MET A 187 -12.87 -9.03 -13.13
N TYR A 188 -13.97 -8.28 -13.11
CA TYR A 188 -15.17 -8.59 -13.86
C TYR A 188 -14.93 -8.73 -15.39
N GLU A 189 -14.06 -7.88 -15.93
CA GLU A 189 -13.64 -7.91 -17.33
C GLU A 189 -12.22 -8.40 -17.56
N ALA A 190 -11.56 -8.94 -16.49
CA ALA A 190 -10.16 -9.35 -16.59
C ALA A 190 -9.99 -10.75 -17.18
N ASP A 191 -9.25 -10.86 -18.28
CA ASP A 191 -8.97 -12.12 -18.98
C ASP A 191 -8.15 -13.12 -18.13
N ARG A 192 -7.51 -12.69 -17.04
CA ARG A 192 -6.48 -13.47 -16.32
C ARG A 192 -6.77 -13.77 -14.87
N GLY A 193 -7.88 -13.29 -14.32
CA GLY A 193 -8.22 -13.43 -12.90
C GLY A 193 -7.27 -12.66 -11.96
N ASP A 194 -7.45 -12.81 -10.66
CA ASP A 194 -6.70 -12.08 -9.63
C ASP A 194 -5.21 -12.49 -9.60
N PRO A 195 -4.26 -11.56 -9.89
CA PRO A 195 -2.82 -11.84 -9.89
C PRO A 195 -2.30 -12.34 -8.54
N LEU A 196 -2.83 -11.86 -7.41
CA LEU A 196 -2.42 -12.30 -6.09
C LEU A 196 -2.75 -13.78 -5.86
N GLN A 197 -3.90 -14.23 -6.36
CA GLN A 197 -4.27 -15.66 -6.32
C GLN A 197 -3.35 -16.50 -7.23
N GLY A 198 -2.85 -15.94 -8.33
CA GLY A 198 -1.83 -16.54 -9.17
C GLY A 198 -0.55 -16.82 -8.37
N VAL A 199 -0.02 -15.81 -7.70
CA VAL A 199 1.19 -15.92 -6.85
C VAL A 199 1.01 -17.00 -5.77
N ILE A 200 -0.16 -17.05 -5.11
CA ILE A 200 -0.45 -18.05 -4.08
C ILE A 200 -0.44 -19.48 -4.68
N ARG A 201 -1.05 -19.68 -5.84
CA ARG A 201 -1.10 -20.99 -6.53
C ARG A 201 0.28 -21.46 -6.97
N GLU A 202 1.17 -20.54 -7.31
CA GLU A 202 2.55 -20.83 -7.72
C GLU A 202 3.50 -21.11 -6.53
N GLY A 203 3.00 -21.20 -5.31
CA GLY A 203 3.77 -21.57 -4.12
C GLY A 203 4.06 -20.42 -3.15
N GLY A 204 3.38 -19.30 -3.29
CA GLY A 204 3.45 -18.15 -2.39
C GLY A 204 4.37 -17.02 -2.86
N PRO A 205 4.68 -16.07 -1.98
CA PRO A 205 5.36 -14.83 -2.34
C PRO A 205 6.70 -15.07 -3.04
N HIS A 206 7.06 -14.19 -3.96
CA HIS A 206 8.26 -14.35 -4.79
C HIS A 206 9.54 -14.62 -3.98
N HIS A 207 9.79 -13.85 -2.92
CA HIS A 207 10.97 -13.98 -2.06
C HIS A 207 10.86 -15.07 -0.98
N ALA A 208 9.67 -15.64 -0.79
CA ALA A 208 9.40 -16.63 0.25
C ALA A 208 8.62 -17.85 -0.28
N ASN A 209 8.74 -18.12 -1.57
CA ASN A 209 8.11 -19.25 -2.22
C ASN A 209 8.58 -20.57 -1.60
N ILE A 210 7.65 -21.49 -1.30
CA ILE A 210 7.94 -22.79 -0.63
C ILE A 210 8.87 -23.68 -1.44
N TYR A 211 8.93 -23.51 -2.75
CA TYR A 211 9.84 -24.26 -3.63
C TYR A 211 11.22 -23.59 -3.73
N SER A 212 11.40 -22.41 -3.13
CA SER A 212 12.66 -21.68 -3.17
C SER A 212 13.67 -22.24 -2.15
N LYS A 213 14.96 -22.12 -2.50
CA LYS A 213 16.05 -22.43 -1.59
C LYS A 213 16.02 -21.54 -0.34
N VAL A 214 15.58 -20.29 -0.49
CA VAL A 214 15.49 -19.31 0.62
C VAL A 214 14.55 -19.81 1.70
N TRP A 215 13.35 -20.26 1.35
CA TRP A 215 12.37 -20.79 2.31
C TRP A 215 12.93 -22.01 3.06
N ASN A 216 13.49 -22.99 2.35
CA ASN A 216 14.06 -24.19 2.96
C ASN A 216 15.20 -23.86 3.93
N THR A 217 16.15 -23.02 3.50
CA THR A 217 17.28 -22.60 4.35
C THR A 217 16.80 -21.83 5.59
N TYR A 218 15.77 -21.00 5.47
CA TYR A 218 15.20 -20.26 6.59
C TYR A 218 14.56 -21.21 7.62
N VAL A 219 13.74 -22.14 7.16
CA VAL A 219 13.08 -23.12 8.05
C VAL A 219 14.12 -24.01 8.77
N GLU A 220 15.13 -24.52 8.06
CA GLU A 220 16.23 -25.26 8.67
C GLU A 220 16.98 -24.45 9.73
N ARG A 221 17.21 -23.15 9.47
CA ARG A 221 17.85 -22.25 10.43
C ARG A 221 17.01 -22.09 11.69
N LEU A 222 15.70 -21.96 11.56
CA LEU A 222 14.79 -21.90 12.71
C LEU A 222 14.89 -23.15 13.57
N GLU A 223 14.95 -24.34 12.96
CA GLU A 223 15.08 -25.60 13.68
C GLU A 223 16.43 -25.71 14.42
N LYS A 224 17.52 -25.27 13.79
CA LYS A 224 18.87 -25.30 14.37
C LYS A 224 19.11 -24.26 15.46
N THR A 225 18.20 -23.30 15.65
CA THR A 225 18.36 -22.15 16.56
C THR A 225 17.26 -22.06 17.62
N ASP A 226 16.77 -23.21 18.11
CA ASP A 226 15.72 -23.35 19.16
C ASP A 226 14.39 -22.62 18.84
N ARG A 227 14.13 -22.33 17.57
CA ARG A 227 12.89 -21.69 17.06
C ARG A 227 12.00 -22.68 16.31
N LYS A 228 12.07 -23.95 16.67
CA LYS A 228 11.30 -25.03 16.02
C LYS A 228 9.80 -24.75 15.97
N LYS A 229 9.22 -24.18 17.03
CA LYS A 229 7.79 -23.81 17.07
C LYS A 229 7.42 -22.88 15.92
N HIS A 230 8.29 -21.92 15.59
CA HIS A 230 8.06 -21.03 14.46
C HIS A 230 8.19 -21.75 13.13
N ALA A 231 9.18 -22.64 12.96
CA ALA A 231 9.30 -23.50 11.79
C ALA A 231 8.05 -24.37 11.58
N ASP A 232 7.52 -24.96 12.64
CA ASP A 232 6.30 -25.78 12.60
C ASP A 232 5.08 -24.95 12.20
N ASN A 233 4.94 -23.71 12.70
CA ASN A 233 3.91 -22.78 12.29
C ASN A 233 4.00 -22.45 10.79
N LEU A 234 5.18 -22.11 10.29
CA LEU A 234 5.38 -21.83 8.87
C LEU A 234 4.97 -23.02 7.99
N ARG A 235 5.39 -24.24 8.34
CA ARG A 235 4.99 -25.45 7.62
C ARG A 235 3.48 -25.72 7.67
N LYS A 236 2.85 -25.44 8.81
CA LYS A 236 1.40 -25.62 8.96
C LYS A 236 0.59 -24.74 8.00
N TYR A 237 1.04 -23.54 7.75
CA TYR A 237 0.36 -22.61 6.85
C TYR A 237 0.71 -22.86 5.37
N LYS A 238 1.95 -23.23 5.05
CA LYS A 238 2.41 -23.43 3.68
C LYS A 238 2.32 -24.87 3.15
N GLY A 239 2.16 -25.86 4.00
CA GLY A 239 2.18 -27.26 3.62
C GLY A 239 0.84 -27.85 3.20
N LYS A 240 -0.21 -27.06 3.07
CA LYS A 240 -1.52 -27.55 2.60
C LYS A 240 -1.71 -27.11 1.15
N PRO A 241 -1.54 -28.03 0.17
CA PRO A 241 -2.07 -27.76 -1.15
C PRO A 241 -3.56 -27.46 -0.98
N PHE A 242 -4.06 -26.43 -1.67
CA PHE A 242 -5.48 -26.25 -1.82
C PHE A 242 -6.04 -27.59 -2.28
N SER A 243 -6.86 -28.24 -1.46
CA SER A 243 -7.60 -29.43 -1.88
C SER A 243 -8.33 -29.07 -3.16
N LYS A 244 -8.01 -29.83 -4.21
CA LYS A 244 -8.66 -29.72 -5.52
C LYS A 244 -10.17 -29.93 -5.36
#